data_1557e329e5652f033763381b2fa6f6d0
#
_entry.id   1557e329e5652f033763381b2fa6f6d0
#
_cell.length_a   1.000
_cell.length_b   1.000
_cell.length_c   1.000
_cell.angle_alpha   90.00
_cell.angle_beta   90.00
_cell.angle_gamma   90.00
#
_symmetry.space_group_name_H-M   'P 1'
#
loop_
_entity.id
_entity.type
_entity.pdbx_description
1 polymer ?
#
loop_
_entity_poly.entity_id
_entity_poly.type
_entity_poly.pdbx_seq_one_letter_code
_entity_poly.pdbx_strand_id
1 'polypeptide(L)'
;MVTDLGDRDVSTIIVLERSSRFRGELEIEWLRTAGADRDGGVESAASVSEVFELSAGVRNGMLVADLEMGQAEVLRLLERWDRNWPVVVIGPQETAGLEWPMRELGATAVLFEPVNPSRLVATCRRVLKQVSR
;
A
#
# COMPACT_ATOMS: atom_id res chain seq x y z
N MET A 1 -9.24 -23.67 -14.68
CA MET A 1 -9.04 -23.78 -14.17
C MET A 1 -8.83 -23.20 -12.98
N VAL A 2 -8.52 -23.59 -12.34
CA VAL A 2 -8.28 -23.18 -11.19
C VAL A 2 -7.43 -22.08 -11.02
N THR A 3 -6.72 -21.75 -11.97
CA THR A 3 -5.90 -20.63 -11.94
C THR A 3 -6.55 -19.41 -11.56
N ASP A 4 -7.75 -19.27 -11.90
CA ASP A 4 -8.43 -18.05 -11.61
C ASP A 4 -8.51 -17.78 -10.16
N LEU A 5 -8.62 -18.82 -9.38
CA LEU A 5 -8.74 -18.63 -7.99
C LEU A 5 -7.52 -18.01 -7.41
N GLY A 6 -6.40 -18.47 -7.83
CA GLY A 6 -5.17 -17.95 -7.30
C GLY A 6 -4.99 -16.52 -7.67
N ASP A 7 -5.33 -16.21 -8.87
CA ASP A 7 -5.10 -14.86 -9.34
C ASP A 7 -5.89 -13.85 -8.60
N ARG A 8 -7.12 -14.14 -8.29
CA ARG A 8 -7.91 -13.10 -7.70
C ARG A 8 -7.67 -13.01 -6.22
N ASP A 9 -7.10 -14.03 -5.62
CA ASP A 9 -7.05 -14.04 -4.22
C ASP A 9 -5.77 -13.59 -3.59
N VAL A 10 -4.68 -13.74 -4.24
CA VAL A 10 -3.40 -13.48 -3.60
C VAL A 10 -2.97 -12.06 -3.89
N SER A 11 -3.08 -11.23 -2.89
CA SER A 11 -2.60 -9.86 -2.99
C SER A 11 -1.67 -9.61 -1.83
N THR A 12 -0.52 -9.08 -2.13
CA THR A 12 0.46 -8.74 -1.12
C THR A 12 0.43 -7.25 -0.89
N ILE A 13 0.36 -6.84 0.36
CA ILE A 13 0.43 -5.43 0.70
C ILE A 13 1.79 -5.19 1.32
N ILE A 14 2.56 -4.29 0.75
CA ILE A 14 3.85 -3.91 1.30
C ILE A 14 3.71 -2.54 1.92
N VAL A 15 4.09 -2.41 3.18
CA VAL A 15 4.01 -1.14 3.89
C VAL A 15 5.43 -0.61 4.05
N LEU A 16 5.73 0.50 3.40
CA LEU A 16 7.03 1.14 3.51
C LEU A 16 6.97 2.13 4.65
N GLU A 17 7.65 1.83 5.74
CA GLU A 17 7.64 2.71 6.91
C GLU A 17 8.87 2.43 7.75
N ARG A 18 9.25 3.40 8.54
CA ARG A 18 10.44 3.27 9.36
C ARG A 18 10.17 2.48 10.63
N SER A 19 8.99 2.61 11.18
CA SER A 19 8.60 1.85 12.35
C SER A 19 7.28 1.17 12.01
N SER A 20 6.97 0.10 12.69
CA SER A 20 5.80 -0.71 12.31
C SER A 20 4.50 -0.13 12.82
N ARG A 21 4.24 1.12 12.55
CA ARG A 21 3.05 1.74 13.10
C ARG A 21 1.80 1.46 12.26
N PHE A 22 1.93 1.29 10.98
CA PHE A 22 0.76 0.99 10.16
C PHE A 22 0.64 -0.49 9.84
N ARG A 23 1.77 -1.16 9.69
CA ARG A 23 1.75 -2.54 9.26
C ARG A 23 1.00 -3.43 10.25
N GLY A 24 1.24 -3.27 11.52
CA GLY A 24 0.60 -4.12 12.52
C GLY A 24 -0.90 -3.92 12.56
N GLU A 25 -1.32 -2.68 12.60
CA GLU A 25 -2.74 -2.36 12.65
C GLU A 25 -3.44 -2.75 11.37
N LEU A 26 -2.78 -2.54 10.25
CA LEU A 26 -3.35 -2.89 8.97
C LEU A 26 -3.56 -4.40 8.87
N GLU A 27 -2.58 -5.16 9.32
CA GLU A 27 -2.67 -6.61 9.26
C GLU A 27 -3.82 -7.13 10.11
N ILE A 28 -3.94 -6.63 11.32
CA ILE A 28 -5.00 -7.07 12.20
C ILE A 28 -6.37 -6.75 11.61
N GLU A 29 -6.54 -5.53 11.16
CA GLU A 29 -7.82 -5.12 10.61
C GLU A 29 -8.13 -5.81 9.30
N TRP A 30 -7.10 -6.07 8.51
CA TRP A 30 -7.27 -6.79 7.25
C TRP A 30 -7.79 -8.19 7.49
N LEU A 31 -7.18 -8.88 8.46
CA LEU A 31 -7.61 -10.22 8.80
C LEU A 31 -9.01 -10.23 9.41
N ARG A 32 -9.30 -9.24 10.23
CA ARG A 32 -10.59 -9.17 10.89
C ARG A 32 -11.73 -9.00 9.89
N THR A 33 -11.48 -8.31 8.80
CA THR A 33 -12.53 -8.00 7.83
C THR A 33 -12.46 -8.86 6.58
N ALA A 34 -11.53 -9.80 6.53
CA ALA A 34 -11.35 -10.59 5.32
C ALA A 34 -12.35 -11.72 5.17
N GLY A 35 -12.97 -12.11 6.25
CA GLY A 35 -13.87 -13.24 6.19
C GLY A 35 -13.12 -14.48 5.81
N ALA A 36 -13.60 -15.17 4.82
CA ALA A 36 -12.98 -16.41 4.37
C ALA A 36 -11.81 -16.14 3.42
N ASP A 37 -11.70 -14.94 2.90
CA ASP A 37 -10.64 -14.61 1.97
C ASP A 37 -9.47 -14.04 2.68
N ARG A 38 -8.53 -14.85 3.03
CA ARG A 38 -7.38 -14.35 3.74
C ARG A 38 -6.13 -14.50 2.95
N ASP A 39 -6.25 -14.38 1.67
CA ASP A 39 -5.13 -14.53 0.80
C ASP A 39 -4.26 -13.33 0.80
N GLY A 40 -3.01 -13.56 0.62
CA GLY A 40 -2.04 -12.50 0.64
C GLY A 40 -1.60 -12.22 2.05
N GLY A 41 -0.75 -11.26 2.20
CA GLY A 41 -0.22 -10.90 3.49
C GLY A 41 0.20 -9.46 3.50
N VAL A 42 0.50 -8.98 4.70
CA VAL A 42 1.01 -7.62 4.88
C VAL A 42 2.45 -7.73 5.30
N GLU A 43 3.34 -7.15 4.52
CA GLU A 43 4.77 -7.19 4.79
C GLU A 43 5.29 -5.78 4.97
N SER A 44 6.34 -5.62 5.73
CA SER A 44 6.91 -4.30 5.94
C SER A 44 8.25 -4.18 5.25
N ALA A 45 8.54 -2.99 4.77
CA ALA A 45 9.81 -2.65 4.18
C ALA A 45 10.32 -1.41 4.86
N ALA A 46 11.60 -1.40 5.17
CA ALA A 46 12.21 -0.26 5.84
C ALA A 46 12.95 0.64 4.86
N SER A 47 13.05 0.26 3.62
CA SER A 47 13.75 1.05 2.62
C SER A 47 13.11 0.85 1.25
N VAL A 48 13.38 1.76 0.36
CA VAL A 48 12.89 1.68 -1.01
C VAL A 48 13.45 0.43 -1.70
N SER A 49 14.71 0.12 -1.47
CA SER A 49 15.30 -1.09 -2.04
C SER A 49 14.53 -2.33 -1.62
N GLU A 50 14.15 -2.37 -0.36
CA GLU A 50 13.42 -3.52 0.15
C GLU A 50 12.05 -3.65 -0.51
N VAL A 51 11.42 -2.52 -0.82
CA VAL A 51 10.14 -2.56 -1.52
C VAL A 51 10.30 -3.25 -2.87
N PHE A 52 11.33 -2.88 -3.60
CA PHE A 52 11.55 -3.50 -4.91
C PHE A 52 11.90 -4.97 -4.77
N GLU A 53 12.65 -5.33 -3.76
CA GLU A 53 12.98 -6.74 -3.52
C GLU A 53 11.73 -7.56 -3.18
N LEU A 54 10.92 -7.05 -2.28
CA LEU A 54 9.74 -7.77 -1.86
C LEU A 54 8.68 -7.87 -2.96
N SER A 55 8.63 -6.88 -3.82
CA SER A 55 7.64 -6.88 -4.89
C SER A 55 8.07 -7.67 -6.12
N ALA A 56 9.34 -8.05 -6.19
CA ALA A 56 9.85 -8.76 -7.34
C ALA A 56 9.15 -10.10 -7.48
N GLY A 57 8.63 -10.38 -8.65
CA GLY A 57 7.97 -11.65 -8.90
C GLY A 57 6.55 -11.75 -8.35
N VAL A 58 6.06 -10.74 -7.69
CA VAL A 58 4.71 -10.74 -7.15
C VAL A 58 3.78 -10.10 -8.16
N ARG A 59 2.76 -10.83 -8.55
CA ARG A 59 1.88 -10.37 -9.61
C ARG A 59 0.88 -9.32 -9.14
N ASN A 60 0.22 -9.57 -8.02
CA ASN A 60 -0.81 -8.68 -7.52
C ASN A 60 -0.41 -8.12 -6.19
N GLY A 61 -0.51 -6.83 -6.04
CA GLY A 61 -0.17 -6.24 -4.76
C GLY A 61 -0.55 -4.80 -4.65
N MET A 62 -0.18 -4.22 -3.56
CA MET A 62 -0.43 -2.83 -3.27
C MET A 62 0.67 -2.30 -2.39
N LEU A 63 1.03 -1.06 -2.59
CA LEU A 63 2.05 -0.41 -1.78
C LEU A 63 1.40 0.65 -0.91
N VAL A 64 1.73 0.63 0.37
CA VAL A 64 1.34 1.69 1.29
C VAL A 64 2.63 2.35 1.75
N ALA A 65 2.78 3.63 1.50
CA ALA A 65 4.01 4.34 1.81
C ALA A 65 3.77 5.42 2.84
N ASP A 66 4.58 5.42 3.89
CA ASP A 66 4.50 6.41 4.96
C ASP A 66 5.47 7.52 4.66
N LEU A 67 4.95 8.73 4.48
CA LEU A 67 5.80 9.88 4.20
C LEU A 67 6.79 10.20 5.30
N GLU A 68 6.50 9.76 6.50
CA GLU A 68 7.44 10.01 7.60
C GLU A 68 8.73 9.26 7.45
N MET A 69 8.78 8.27 6.57
CA MET A 69 10.03 7.58 6.36
C MET A 69 10.99 8.45 5.52
N GLY A 70 10.48 9.48 4.87
CA GLY A 70 11.29 10.41 4.10
C GLY A 70 10.54 10.87 2.87
N GLN A 71 10.20 12.16 2.82
CA GLN A 71 9.42 12.67 1.70
C GLN A 71 10.14 12.50 0.38
N ALA A 72 11.41 12.83 0.35
CA ALA A 72 12.16 12.72 -0.89
C ALA A 72 12.25 11.28 -1.37
N GLU A 73 12.39 10.37 -0.43
CA GLU A 73 12.50 8.95 -0.78
C GLU A 73 11.20 8.42 -1.34
N VAL A 74 10.08 8.82 -0.75
CA VAL A 74 8.78 8.37 -1.22
C VAL A 74 8.49 8.95 -2.60
N LEU A 75 8.80 10.22 -2.81
CA LEU A 75 8.58 10.82 -4.11
C LEU A 75 9.45 10.16 -5.19
N ARG A 76 10.69 9.83 -4.86
CA ARG A 76 11.54 9.12 -5.79
C ARG A 76 11.03 7.72 -6.09
N LEU A 77 10.49 7.07 -5.06
CA LEU A 77 9.91 5.75 -5.26
C LEU A 77 8.75 5.84 -6.23
N LEU A 78 7.87 6.81 -6.07
CA LEU A 78 6.74 6.98 -6.99
C LEU A 78 7.22 7.18 -8.42
N GLU A 79 8.28 7.96 -8.61
CA GLU A 79 8.82 8.20 -9.93
C GLU A 79 9.35 6.92 -10.57
N ARG A 80 9.87 6.02 -9.77
CA ARG A 80 10.49 4.81 -10.28
C ARG A 80 9.60 3.60 -10.23
N TRP A 81 8.38 3.74 -9.69
CA TRP A 81 7.49 2.61 -9.48
C TRP A 81 6.99 2.12 -10.84
N ASP A 82 7.38 0.93 -11.21
CA ASP A 82 7.03 0.39 -12.51
C ASP A 82 6.13 -0.84 -12.40
N ARG A 83 5.56 -1.08 -11.24
CA ARG A 83 4.60 -2.18 -11.07
C ARG A 83 3.21 -1.64 -11.36
N ASN A 84 2.32 -2.54 -11.74
CA ASN A 84 0.94 -2.16 -11.94
C ASN A 84 0.16 -2.21 -10.63
N TRP A 85 0.80 -1.89 -9.57
CA TRP A 85 0.19 -1.95 -8.25
C TRP A 85 -0.27 -0.56 -7.86
N PRO A 86 -1.44 -0.46 -7.24
CA PRO A 86 -1.84 0.84 -6.71
C PRO A 86 -0.97 1.23 -5.53
N VAL A 87 -0.87 2.52 -5.30
CA VAL A 87 -0.06 3.06 -4.22
C VAL A 87 -0.91 3.98 -3.36
N VAL A 88 -0.92 3.72 -2.07
CA VAL A 88 -1.58 4.57 -1.09
C VAL A 88 -0.50 5.25 -0.26
N VAL A 89 -0.54 6.56 -0.16
CA VAL A 89 0.45 7.31 0.60
C VAL A 89 -0.22 7.87 1.84
N ILE A 90 0.44 7.77 2.98
CA ILE A 90 -0.06 8.32 4.24
C ILE A 90 0.95 9.34 4.74
N GLY A 91 0.49 10.50 5.13
CA GLY A 91 1.38 11.52 5.65
C GLY A 91 0.76 12.34 6.76
N PRO A 92 1.59 13.07 7.49
CA PRO A 92 1.06 13.99 8.49
C PRO A 92 0.33 15.14 7.84
N GLN A 93 -0.51 15.80 8.61
CA GLN A 93 -1.32 16.91 8.09
C GLN A 93 -0.46 18.00 7.43
N GLU A 94 0.73 18.19 7.94
CA GLU A 94 1.62 19.23 7.41
C GLU A 94 2.03 18.97 5.98
N THR A 95 1.88 17.74 5.50
CA THR A 95 2.26 17.39 4.14
C THR A 95 1.12 17.48 3.16
N ALA A 96 -0.02 18.06 3.57
CA ALA A 96 -1.19 18.13 2.69
C ALA A 96 -0.88 18.82 1.37
N GLY A 97 0.09 19.73 1.35
CA GLY A 97 0.47 20.40 0.12
C GLY A 97 1.09 19.48 -0.91
N LEU A 98 1.50 18.27 -0.51
CA LEU A 98 2.11 17.34 -1.44
C LEU A 98 1.09 16.41 -2.10
N GLU A 99 -0.18 16.53 -1.76
CA GLU A 99 -1.16 15.61 -2.30
C GLU A 99 -1.18 15.63 -3.83
N TRP A 100 -1.25 16.80 -4.40
CA TRP A 100 -1.34 16.91 -5.85
C TRP A 100 -0.07 16.38 -6.54
N PRO A 101 1.12 16.79 -6.11
CA PRO A 101 2.33 16.22 -6.72
C PRO A 101 2.41 14.70 -6.61
N MET A 102 1.97 14.14 -5.48
CA MET A 102 2.02 12.69 -5.32
C MET A 102 1.07 12.00 -6.25
N ARG A 103 -0.12 12.56 -6.44
CA ARG A 103 -1.07 11.97 -7.37
C ARG A 103 -0.56 12.07 -8.80
N GLU A 104 0.11 13.15 -9.14
CA GLU A 104 0.70 13.27 -10.46
C GLU A 104 1.80 12.25 -10.70
N LEU A 105 2.49 11.85 -9.65
CA LEU A 105 3.52 10.83 -9.78
C LEU A 105 2.97 9.43 -9.73
N GLY A 106 1.66 9.28 -9.52
CA GLY A 106 1.05 7.96 -9.61
C GLY A 106 0.43 7.43 -8.35
N ALA A 107 0.40 8.20 -7.27
CA ALA A 107 -0.29 7.74 -6.06
C ALA A 107 -1.77 7.60 -6.35
N THR A 108 -2.33 6.46 -5.99
CA THR A 108 -3.74 6.19 -6.23
C THR A 108 -4.62 6.85 -5.18
N ALA A 109 -4.13 6.90 -3.96
CA ALA A 109 -4.84 7.57 -2.89
C ALA A 109 -3.83 8.19 -1.94
N VAL A 110 -4.22 9.30 -1.32
CA VAL A 110 -3.36 9.99 -0.35
C VAL A 110 -4.21 10.25 0.88
N LEU A 111 -3.74 9.79 2.02
CA LEU A 111 -4.43 9.98 3.29
C LEU A 111 -3.57 10.82 4.22
N PHE A 112 -4.22 11.62 5.05
CA PHE A 112 -3.48 12.44 6.01
C PHE A 112 -3.91 12.06 7.41
N GLU A 113 -2.95 12.00 8.31
CA GLU A 113 -3.20 11.60 9.68
C GLU A 113 -4.10 12.61 10.38
N PRO A 114 -4.94 12.16 11.29
CA PRO A 114 -4.99 10.78 11.81
C PRO A 114 -5.76 9.84 10.90
N VAL A 115 -5.25 8.63 10.76
CA VAL A 115 -5.91 7.60 9.94
C VAL A 115 -6.09 6.38 10.81
N ASN A 116 -7.34 5.99 11.06
CA ASN A 116 -7.55 4.80 11.87
C ASN A 116 -7.46 3.54 10.99
N PRO A 117 -7.25 2.37 11.60
CA PRO A 117 -7.05 1.15 10.82
C PRO A 117 -8.24 0.79 9.93
N SER A 118 -9.44 1.04 10.40
CA SER A 118 -10.63 0.75 9.58
C SER A 118 -10.65 1.56 8.30
N ARG A 119 -10.31 2.82 8.42
CA ARG A 119 -10.31 3.69 7.27
C ARG A 119 -9.20 3.29 6.29
N LEU A 120 -8.05 2.92 6.83
CA LEU A 120 -6.94 2.50 6.00
C LEU A 120 -7.30 1.24 5.23
N VAL A 121 -7.87 0.25 5.89
CA VAL A 121 -8.27 -0.98 5.23
C VAL A 121 -9.36 -0.71 4.19
N ALA A 122 -10.33 0.12 4.53
CA ALA A 122 -11.40 0.44 3.59
C ALA A 122 -10.85 1.10 2.33
N THR A 123 -9.88 2.00 2.50
CA THR A 123 -9.24 2.65 1.37
C THR A 123 -8.47 1.63 0.53
N CYS A 124 -7.73 0.75 1.18
CA CYS A 124 -6.96 -0.25 0.48
C CYS A 124 -7.86 -1.19 -0.31
N ARG A 125 -8.94 -1.62 0.28
CA ARG A 125 -9.86 -2.52 -0.43
C ARG A 125 -10.52 -1.83 -1.61
N ARG A 126 -10.89 -0.58 -1.44
CA ARG A 126 -11.50 0.17 -2.53
C ARG A 126 -10.53 0.32 -3.69
N VAL A 127 -9.27 0.63 -3.36
CA VAL A 127 -8.25 0.85 -4.38
C VAL A 127 -7.96 -0.45 -5.12
N LEU A 128 -7.84 -1.56 -4.40
CA LEU A 128 -7.61 -2.85 -5.03
C LEU A 128 -8.76 -3.24 -5.93
N LYS A 129 -9.97 -2.93 -5.50
CA LYS A 129 -11.13 -3.26 -6.30
C LYS A 129 -11.16 -2.49 -7.60
N GLN A 130 -10.75 -1.24 -7.56
CA GLN A 130 -10.71 -0.42 -8.76
C GLN A 130 -9.72 -0.96 -9.77
N VAL A 131 -8.60 -1.44 -9.28
CA VAL A 131 -7.55 -1.92 -10.17
C VAL A 131 -7.91 -3.29 -10.75
N SER A 132 -8.61 -4.10 -10.04
CA SER A 132 -8.93 -5.42 -10.53
C SER A 132 -10.01 -5.44 -11.56
N ARG A 133 -10.62 -4.33 -11.84
CA ARG A 133 -11.57 -4.27 -12.89
C ARG A 133 -10.84 -4.09 -14.18
#